data_4921c2863531efac5cedbb51932156e0
#
_entry.id   4921c2863531efac5cedbb51932156e0
#
_cell.length_a   1.000
_cell.length_b   1.000
_cell.length_c   1.000
_cell.angle_alpha   90.00
_cell.angle_beta   90.00
_cell.angle_gamma   90.00
#
_symmetry.space_group_name_H-M   'P 1'
#
loop_
_entity.id
_entity.type
_entity.pdbx_description
1 polymer ?
#
loop_
_entity_poly.entity_id
_entity_poly.type
_entity_poly.pdbx_seq_one_letter_code
_entity_poly.pdbx_strand_id
1 'polypeptide(L)'
;MKTILITGGAGFIGSHVVREFVLKYPETKIINLDALTYAGNLENLKDIESKSNYEFVKADITDAKHILEVFEKHQPDGVIHLAAESHVDRSITNPLEFVMTNVIGTVNLLNAAKTIWNNNFEGKRFHHVSTDEVFGALGDEGFFTEETSYDPHSPYSASKASSDHFVRAYHDTYGLPIVMTNCSNNYGPNHFPEKLIPLCIXXXXIHNILNGNPLPIYGDGKYTRDWLFVIDHAKAIDLVFHKGKNGGSYNVGGFNEWKNIDLVKELCKQMDEKLGKEAGTSEQLITFVKDRPGHDLRYAIDATKINEELGWKPSVTFEQGLSLTIDWFLSNKEWLDNVTSGDYQNYYEKQYN
;
A
#
# COMPACT_ATOMS: atom_id res chain seq x y z
N MET A 1 14.67 -12.45 15.41
CA MET A 1 14.35 -11.08 15.88
C MET A 1 13.33 -11.18 17.00
N LYS A 2 13.47 -10.37 18.05
CA LYS A 2 12.55 -10.40 19.20
C LYS A 2 11.47 -9.32 19.09
N THR A 3 11.81 -8.18 18.49
CA THR A 3 10.88 -7.05 18.33
C THR A 3 10.95 -6.51 16.91
N ILE A 4 9.78 -6.36 16.28
CA ILE A 4 9.68 -5.74 14.94
C ILE A 4 8.75 -4.54 15.05
N LEU A 5 9.21 -3.40 14.55
CA LEU A 5 8.43 -2.17 14.43
C LEU A 5 7.86 -2.10 13.02
N ILE A 6 6.54 -1.98 12.89
CA ILE A 6 5.84 -1.83 11.60
C ILE A 6 5.19 -0.45 11.60
N THR A 7 5.57 0.43 10.69
CA THR A 7 4.99 1.77 10.59
C THR A 7 3.88 1.79 9.55
N GLY A 8 2.84 2.58 9.78
CA GLY A 8 1.69 2.64 8.90
C GLY A 8 0.78 1.42 9.02
N GLY A 9 0.86 0.73 10.16
CA GLY A 9 0.17 -0.55 10.33
C GLY A 9 -1.32 -0.46 10.60
N ALA A 10 -1.89 0.74 10.79
CA ALA A 10 -3.34 0.92 10.85
C ALA A 10 -3.95 1.21 9.46
N GLY A 11 -3.10 1.40 8.44
CA GLY A 11 -3.54 1.62 7.05
C GLY A 11 -3.91 0.33 6.33
N PHE A 12 -4.26 0.46 5.06
CA PHE A 12 -4.71 -0.65 4.21
C PHE A 12 -3.68 -1.80 4.17
N ILE A 13 -2.54 -1.58 3.51
CA ILE A 13 -1.52 -2.63 3.33
C ILE A 13 -0.91 -3.01 4.69
N GLY A 14 -0.63 -1.98 5.51
CA GLY A 14 0.03 -2.17 6.80
C GLY A 14 -0.75 -3.08 7.74
N SER A 15 -2.09 -3.00 7.76
CA SER A 15 -2.91 -3.86 8.63
C SER A 15 -2.78 -5.35 8.29
N HIS A 16 -2.65 -5.66 6.99
CA HIS A 16 -2.41 -7.05 6.57
C HIS A 16 -1.01 -7.52 6.94
N VAL A 17 -0.01 -6.63 6.84
CA VAL A 17 1.37 -6.96 7.27
C VAL A 17 1.41 -7.19 8.78
N VAL A 18 0.80 -6.29 9.58
CA VAL A 18 0.72 -6.45 11.04
C VAL A 18 0.05 -7.78 11.39
N ARG A 19 -1.11 -8.05 10.76
CA ARG A 19 -1.86 -9.30 11.00
C ARG A 19 -1.01 -10.53 10.67
N GLU A 20 -0.35 -10.55 9.51
CA GLU A 20 0.53 -11.66 9.09
C GLU A 20 1.60 -11.91 10.15
N PHE A 21 2.28 -10.85 10.60
CA PHE A 21 3.38 -10.99 11.56
C PHE A 21 2.89 -11.39 12.94
N VAL A 22 1.80 -10.81 13.43
CA VAL A 22 1.24 -11.14 14.76
C VAL A 22 0.81 -12.61 14.83
N LEU A 23 0.14 -13.09 13.77
CA LEU A 23 -0.39 -14.46 13.77
C LEU A 23 0.70 -15.51 13.48
N LYS A 24 1.65 -15.20 12.61
CA LYS A 24 2.68 -16.14 12.16
C LYS A 24 3.84 -16.26 13.15
N TYR A 25 4.13 -15.18 13.89
CA TYR A 25 5.31 -15.13 14.78
C TYR A 25 4.90 -14.81 16.22
N PRO A 26 4.20 -15.73 16.92
CA PRO A 26 3.66 -15.44 18.26
C PRO A 26 4.74 -15.13 19.32
N GLU A 27 6.00 -15.53 19.08
CA GLU A 27 7.10 -15.25 20.00
C GLU A 27 7.82 -13.91 19.69
N THR A 28 7.40 -13.21 18.63
CA THR A 28 7.99 -11.93 18.23
C THR A 28 7.05 -10.81 18.63
N LYS A 29 7.55 -9.80 19.34
CA LYS A 29 6.78 -8.62 19.69
C LYS A 29 6.62 -7.74 18.46
N ILE A 30 5.39 -7.40 18.09
CA ILE A 30 5.05 -6.54 16.96
C ILE A 30 4.56 -5.19 17.49
N ILE A 31 5.34 -4.16 17.21
CA ILE A 31 4.99 -2.77 17.54
C ILE A 31 4.41 -2.13 16.29
N ASN A 32 3.12 -1.83 16.32
CA ASN A 32 2.44 -1.13 15.24
C ASN A 32 2.47 0.36 15.51
N LEU A 33 3.24 1.12 14.73
CA LEU A 33 3.37 2.57 14.87
C LEU A 33 2.57 3.27 13.77
N ASP A 34 1.61 4.11 14.16
CA ASP A 34 0.79 4.83 13.18
C ASP A 34 0.36 6.18 13.76
N ALA A 35 0.32 7.21 12.93
CA ALA A 35 -0.10 8.54 13.33
C ALA A 35 -1.63 8.66 13.41
N LEU A 36 -2.36 7.70 12.82
CA LEU A 36 -3.83 7.69 12.69
C LEU A 36 -4.31 8.96 11.97
N THR A 37 -3.69 9.25 10.83
CA THR A 37 -4.18 10.27 9.91
C THR A 37 -5.44 9.74 9.18
N TYR A 38 -5.89 10.40 8.14
CA TYR A 38 -7.15 10.08 7.48
C TYR A 38 -7.32 8.60 7.06
N ALA A 39 -6.23 7.92 6.69
CA ALA A 39 -6.28 6.52 6.23
C ALA A 39 -5.95 5.48 7.32
N GLY A 40 -5.53 5.93 8.50
CA GLY A 40 -5.22 5.05 9.63
C GLY A 40 -6.48 4.69 10.40
N ASN A 41 -6.82 3.40 10.45
CA ASN A 41 -8.05 2.92 11.09
C ASN A 41 -7.77 1.65 11.91
N LEU A 42 -7.83 1.77 13.24
CA LEU A 42 -7.58 0.64 14.13
C LEU A 42 -8.65 -0.46 14.03
N GLU A 43 -9.84 -0.16 13.47
CA GLU A 43 -10.83 -1.20 13.20
C GLU A 43 -10.28 -2.29 12.26
N ASN A 44 -9.29 -1.93 11.43
CA ASN A 44 -8.62 -2.90 10.56
C ASN A 44 -7.93 -4.03 11.34
N LEU A 45 -7.68 -3.83 12.64
CA LEU A 45 -6.88 -4.74 13.46
C LEU A 45 -7.64 -5.32 14.67
N LYS A 46 -8.98 -5.14 14.72
CA LYS A 46 -9.81 -5.65 15.83
C LYS A 46 -9.60 -7.14 16.11
N ASP A 47 -9.35 -7.92 15.06
CA ASP A 47 -9.17 -9.38 15.18
C ASP A 47 -7.87 -9.78 15.88
N ILE A 48 -6.87 -8.88 15.93
CA ILE A 48 -5.57 -9.19 16.53
C ILE A 48 -5.20 -8.25 17.70
N GLU A 49 -6.01 -7.25 18.01
CA GLU A 49 -5.67 -6.23 19.03
C GLU A 49 -5.45 -6.82 20.43
N SER A 50 -6.09 -7.97 20.73
CA SER A 50 -5.98 -8.64 22.04
C SER A 50 -4.78 -9.63 22.12
N LYS A 51 -4.00 -9.79 21.04
CA LYS A 51 -2.86 -10.72 21.04
C LYS A 51 -1.73 -10.19 21.93
N SER A 52 -1.16 -11.06 22.74
CA SER A 52 -0.11 -10.69 23.72
C SER A 52 1.17 -10.18 23.07
N ASN A 53 1.41 -10.52 21.81
CA ASN A 53 2.60 -10.10 21.06
C ASN A 53 2.36 -8.84 20.21
N TYR A 54 1.20 -8.17 20.36
CA TYR A 54 0.84 -6.94 19.62
C TYR A 54 0.83 -5.75 20.57
N GLU A 55 1.41 -4.63 20.12
CA GLU A 55 1.30 -3.34 20.83
C GLU A 55 1.15 -2.21 19.81
N PHE A 56 0.19 -1.31 20.05
CA PHE A 56 -0.03 -0.12 19.23
C PHE A 56 0.67 1.09 19.87
N VAL A 57 1.36 1.86 19.03
CA VAL A 57 2.00 3.13 19.43
C VAL A 57 1.54 4.23 18.48
N LYS A 58 0.85 5.23 19.02
CA LYS A 58 0.47 6.40 18.22
C LYS A 58 1.65 7.36 18.14
N ALA A 59 2.22 7.51 16.95
CA ALA A 59 3.36 8.42 16.74
C ALA A 59 3.42 8.81 15.26
N ASP A 60 3.88 10.05 15.02
CA ASP A 60 4.10 10.59 13.69
C ASP A 60 5.59 10.44 13.35
N ILE A 61 5.90 9.83 12.20
CA ILE A 61 7.29 9.61 11.77
C ILE A 61 8.04 10.93 11.50
N THR A 62 7.31 12.04 11.33
CA THR A 62 7.93 13.35 11.14
C THR A 62 8.51 13.94 12.46
N ASP A 63 8.09 13.40 13.62
CA ASP A 63 8.60 13.82 14.93
C ASP A 63 9.85 13.00 15.28
N ALA A 64 11.02 13.48 14.86
CA ALA A 64 12.30 12.79 15.07
C ALA A 64 12.57 12.44 16.53
N LYS A 65 12.19 13.33 17.46
CA LYS A 65 12.42 13.11 18.90
C LYS A 65 11.56 11.96 19.40
N HIS A 66 10.26 12.00 19.11
CA HIS A 66 9.33 10.95 19.54
C HIS A 66 9.70 9.60 18.91
N ILE A 67 10.11 9.58 17.64
CA ILE A 67 10.55 8.34 16.98
C ILE A 67 11.78 7.76 17.69
N LEU A 68 12.76 8.59 18.06
CA LEU A 68 13.93 8.11 18.79
C LEU A 68 13.51 7.52 20.15
N GLU A 69 12.61 8.19 20.90
CA GLU A 69 12.10 7.68 22.19
C GLU A 69 11.40 6.31 22.01
N VAL A 70 10.63 6.12 20.93
CA VAL A 70 10.00 4.83 20.60
C VAL A 70 11.07 3.75 20.38
N PHE A 71 12.10 4.07 19.60
CA PHE A 71 13.20 3.11 19.36
C PHE A 71 13.97 2.80 20.65
N GLU A 72 14.23 3.78 21.50
CA GLU A 72 14.89 3.58 22.80
C GLU A 72 14.06 2.66 23.70
N LYS A 73 12.75 2.89 23.76
CA LYS A 73 11.82 2.10 24.58
C LYS A 73 11.71 0.65 24.11
N HIS A 74 11.52 0.46 22.81
CA HIS A 74 11.14 -0.86 22.25
C HIS A 74 12.32 -1.65 21.68
N GLN A 75 13.47 -1.02 21.42
CA GLN A 75 14.69 -1.66 20.94
C GLN A 75 14.42 -2.61 19.75
N PRO A 76 13.78 -2.14 18.67
CA PRO A 76 13.41 -3.06 17.58
C PRO A 76 14.63 -3.67 16.89
N ASP A 77 14.56 -4.96 16.62
CA ASP A 77 15.55 -5.67 15.78
C ASP A 77 15.24 -5.48 14.30
N GLY A 78 13.96 -5.31 13.98
CA GLY A 78 13.50 -5.13 12.63
C GLY A 78 12.56 -3.94 12.49
N VAL A 79 12.60 -3.30 11.32
CA VAL A 79 11.67 -2.22 10.96
C VAL A 79 11.07 -2.59 9.61
N ILE A 80 9.73 -2.51 9.50
CA ILE A 80 9.03 -2.61 8.22
C ILE A 80 8.31 -1.27 8.04
N HIS A 81 8.77 -0.50 7.06
CA HIS A 81 8.34 0.90 6.90
C HIS A 81 7.33 1.02 5.76
N LEU A 82 6.03 1.16 6.14
CA LEU A 82 4.93 1.38 5.19
C LEU A 82 4.27 2.75 5.38
N ALA A 83 4.54 3.47 6.49
CA ALA A 83 3.92 4.78 6.73
C ALA A 83 4.31 5.76 5.62
N ALA A 84 3.30 6.35 4.97
CA ALA A 84 3.52 7.28 3.85
C ALA A 84 2.24 8.07 3.57
N GLU A 85 2.39 9.29 3.08
CA GLU A 85 1.34 9.95 2.32
C GLU A 85 1.34 9.31 0.92
N SER A 86 0.18 8.86 0.44
CA SER A 86 0.13 8.00 -0.76
C SER A 86 -0.87 8.44 -1.83
N HIS A 87 -1.65 9.50 -1.60
CA HIS A 87 -2.71 9.90 -2.53
C HIS A 87 -2.16 10.90 -3.56
N VAL A 88 -1.98 10.47 -4.81
CA VAL A 88 -1.36 11.28 -5.88
C VAL A 88 -2.05 12.66 -6.02
N ASP A 89 -3.39 12.70 -6.08
CA ASP A 89 -4.11 13.98 -6.28
C ASP A 89 -3.86 14.95 -5.11
N ARG A 90 -3.77 14.44 -3.87
CA ARG A 90 -3.40 15.27 -2.71
C ARG A 90 -1.97 15.78 -2.84
N SER A 91 -1.06 15.00 -3.42
CA SER A 91 0.32 15.44 -3.60
C SER A 91 0.43 16.63 -4.56
N ILE A 92 -0.48 16.73 -5.53
CA ILE A 92 -0.52 17.86 -6.47
C ILE A 92 -0.93 19.15 -5.74
N THR A 93 -1.87 19.04 -4.79
CA THR A 93 -2.37 20.20 -4.05
C THR A 93 -1.52 20.57 -2.84
N ASN A 94 -0.87 19.60 -2.19
CA ASN A 94 -0.06 19.82 -1.00
C ASN A 94 1.25 18.98 -1.03
N PRO A 95 2.19 19.31 -1.93
CA PRO A 95 3.40 18.49 -2.08
C PRO A 95 4.32 18.47 -0.85
N LEU A 96 4.31 19.54 -0.03
CA LEU A 96 5.19 19.62 1.14
C LEU A 96 4.86 18.54 2.18
N GLU A 97 3.59 18.20 2.34
CA GLU A 97 3.18 17.12 3.26
C GLU A 97 3.83 15.80 2.85
N PHE A 98 3.93 15.56 1.54
CA PHE A 98 4.57 14.35 1.01
C PHE A 98 6.08 14.36 1.25
N VAL A 99 6.73 15.51 1.11
CA VAL A 99 8.17 15.64 1.45
C VAL A 99 8.37 15.38 2.95
N MET A 100 7.56 16.00 3.81
CA MET A 100 7.72 15.84 5.26
C MET A 100 7.50 14.38 5.68
N THR A 101 6.43 13.77 5.24
CA THR A 101 6.11 12.39 5.65
C THR A 101 7.03 11.37 4.97
N ASN A 102 7.09 11.40 3.63
CA ASN A 102 7.75 10.32 2.90
C ASN A 102 9.27 10.44 2.94
N VAL A 103 9.82 11.66 2.92
CA VAL A 103 11.28 11.84 2.90
C VAL A 103 11.80 12.04 4.32
N ILE A 104 11.35 13.10 5.03
CA ILE A 104 11.86 13.40 6.37
C ILE A 104 11.50 12.28 7.35
N GLY A 105 10.26 11.79 7.30
CA GLY A 105 9.82 10.67 8.14
C GLY A 105 10.69 9.42 7.93
N THR A 106 10.98 9.08 6.67
CA THR A 106 11.88 7.94 6.36
C THR A 106 13.29 8.18 6.95
N VAL A 107 13.84 9.38 6.77
CA VAL A 107 15.17 9.71 7.32
C VAL A 107 15.17 9.63 8.84
N ASN A 108 14.10 10.07 9.52
CA ASN A 108 13.98 9.97 10.98
C ASN A 108 14.04 8.50 11.44
N LEU A 109 13.32 7.62 10.77
CA LEU A 109 13.33 6.17 11.08
C LEU A 109 14.71 5.55 10.83
N LEU A 110 15.36 5.91 9.73
CA LEU A 110 16.72 5.44 9.41
C LEU A 110 17.73 5.91 10.46
N ASN A 111 17.64 7.18 10.89
CA ASN A 111 18.50 7.74 11.93
C ASN A 111 18.28 7.03 13.26
N ALA A 112 17.02 6.80 13.65
CA ALA A 112 16.70 6.10 14.90
C ALA A 112 17.25 4.67 14.87
N ALA A 113 17.04 3.94 13.76
CA ALA A 113 17.57 2.58 13.59
C ALA A 113 19.11 2.58 13.69
N LYS A 114 19.76 3.48 12.96
CA LYS A 114 21.23 3.61 12.97
C LYS A 114 21.74 3.89 14.39
N THR A 115 21.09 4.81 15.11
CA THR A 115 21.49 5.22 16.47
C THR A 115 21.36 4.05 17.45
N ILE A 116 20.20 3.37 17.44
CA ILE A 116 19.92 2.31 18.42
C ILE A 116 20.71 1.03 18.10
N TRP A 117 20.88 0.71 16.80
CA TRP A 117 21.66 -0.48 16.42
C TRP A 117 23.18 -0.25 16.59
N ASN A 118 23.64 1.01 16.60
CA ASN A 118 25.01 1.42 16.96
C ASN A 118 26.09 0.52 16.30
N ASN A 119 25.99 0.33 14.99
CA ASN A 119 26.87 -0.51 14.17
C ASN A 119 26.82 -2.01 14.51
N ASN A 120 25.97 -2.44 15.43
CA ASN A 120 25.74 -3.87 15.68
C ASN A 120 24.52 -4.32 14.83
N PHE A 121 24.80 -4.76 13.61
CA PHE A 121 23.78 -5.06 12.63
C PHE A 121 23.41 -6.55 12.54
N GLU A 122 24.05 -7.40 13.35
CA GLU A 122 23.73 -8.83 13.36
C GLU A 122 22.28 -9.05 13.78
N GLY A 123 21.51 -9.76 12.96
CA GLY A 123 20.09 -10.03 13.21
C GLY A 123 19.18 -8.81 13.08
N LYS A 124 19.66 -7.71 12.46
CA LYS A 124 18.86 -6.50 12.25
C LYS A 124 18.40 -6.40 10.80
N ARG A 125 17.28 -5.69 10.56
CA ARG A 125 16.77 -5.50 9.20
C ARG A 125 15.85 -4.29 9.13
N PHE A 126 16.06 -3.43 8.13
CA PHE A 126 15.17 -2.33 7.80
C PHE A 126 14.58 -2.61 6.42
N HIS A 127 13.26 -2.84 6.33
CA HIS A 127 12.57 -3.09 5.08
C HIS A 127 11.75 -1.85 4.72
N HIS A 128 12.08 -1.22 3.60
CA HIS A 128 11.35 -0.06 3.07
C HIS A 128 10.39 -0.52 1.96
N VAL A 129 9.10 -0.19 2.11
CA VAL A 129 8.07 -0.52 1.13
C VAL A 129 7.81 0.71 0.25
N SER A 130 8.07 0.58 -1.05
CA SER A 130 7.94 1.62 -2.05
C SER A 130 6.90 1.24 -3.11
N THR A 131 6.92 1.89 -4.25
CA THR A 131 5.90 1.80 -5.31
C THR A 131 6.59 1.70 -6.68
N ASP A 132 5.91 1.11 -7.65
CA ASP A 132 6.35 1.10 -9.03
C ASP A 132 6.27 2.48 -9.70
N GLU A 133 5.50 3.41 -9.12
CA GLU A 133 5.37 4.77 -9.65
C GLU A 133 6.70 5.54 -9.67
N VAL A 134 7.72 5.08 -8.94
CA VAL A 134 9.06 5.69 -8.98
C VAL A 134 9.76 5.49 -10.33
N PHE A 135 9.35 4.49 -11.10
CA PHE A 135 9.99 4.17 -12.39
C PHE A 135 9.49 5.03 -13.56
N GLY A 136 8.38 5.77 -13.37
CA GLY A 136 7.78 6.60 -14.42
C GLY A 136 6.69 5.86 -15.20
N ALA A 137 6.57 6.15 -16.49
CA ALA A 137 5.50 5.61 -17.34
C ALA A 137 6.05 4.68 -18.42
N LEU A 138 5.35 3.58 -18.68
CA LEU A 138 5.63 2.70 -19.82
C LEU A 138 4.74 3.07 -21.02
N GLY A 139 5.24 2.77 -22.22
CA GLY A 139 4.41 2.73 -23.41
C GLY A 139 3.60 1.44 -23.46
N ASP A 140 3.29 1.00 -24.68
CA ASP A 140 2.43 -0.19 -24.88
C ASP A 140 3.11 -1.50 -24.47
N GLU A 141 4.45 -1.53 -24.44
CA GLU A 141 5.25 -2.74 -24.19
C GLU A 141 6.28 -2.51 -23.09
N GLY A 142 6.87 -3.61 -22.61
CA GLY A 142 7.95 -3.60 -21.61
C GLY A 142 7.43 -3.73 -20.19
N PHE A 143 8.39 -3.84 -19.26
CA PHE A 143 8.12 -3.95 -17.81
C PHE A 143 9.22 -3.21 -17.06
N PHE A 144 8.85 -2.66 -15.90
CA PHE A 144 9.83 -2.13 -14.97
C PHE A 144 10.52 -3.28 -14.22
N THR A 145 11.83 -3.30 -14.29
CA THR A 145 12.66 -4.24 -13.49
C THR A 145 13.33 -3.48 -12.36
N GLU A 146 14.02 -4.18 -11.48
CA GLU A 146 14.78 -3.55 -10.38
C GLU A 146 15.99 -2.73 -10.91
N GLU A 147 16.36 -2.90 -12.18
CA GLU A 147 17.42 -2.14 -12.83
C GLU A 147 16.90 -0.90 -13.58
N THR A 148 15.58 -0.74 -13.67
CA THR A 148 14.99 0.42 -14.36
C THR A 148 15.33 1.71 -13.60
N SER A 149 15.80 2.72 -14.33
CA SER A 149 16.09 4.03 -13.75
C SER A 149 14.80 4.71 -13.29
N TYR A 150 14.88 5.42 -12.17
CA TYR A 150 13.75 6.18 -11.66
C TYR A 150 13.45 7.39 -12.53
N ASP A 151 12.17 7.64 -12.83
CA ASP A 151 11.70 8.77 -13.62
C ASP A 151 10.32 9.22 -13.11
N PRO A 152 10.20 9.63 -11.82
CA PRO A 152 8.89 9.95 -11.23
C PRO A 152 8.27 11.21 -11.80
N HIS A 153 6.95 11.17 -12.12
CA HIS A 153 6.23 12.28 -12.76
C HIS A 153 5.24 13.01 -11.82
N SER A 154 5.04 12.53 -10.59
CA SER A 154 4.15 13.20 -9.63
C SER A 154 4.92 13.59 -8.36
N PRO A 155 4.41 14.59 -7.57
CA PRO A 155 5.06 14.88 -6.28
C PRO A 155 5.07 13.67 -5.34
N TYR A 156 4.04 12.82 -5.37
CA TYR A 156 4.02 11.56 -4.61
C TYR A 156 5.16 10.65 -5.05
N SER A 157 5.24 10.31 -6.34
CA SER A 157 6.27 9.38 -6.83
C SER A 157 7.68 9.96 -6.63
N ALA A 158 7.84 11.29 -6.80
CA ALA A 158 9.12 11.96 -6.52
C ALA A 158 9.51 11.84 -5.04
N SER A 159 8.55 11.97 -4.11
CA SER A 159 8.83 11.82 -2.68
C SER A 159 9.22 10.38 -2.33
N LYS A 160 8.56 9.38 -2.94
CA LYS A 160 8.90 7.97 -2.75
C LYS A 160 10.28 7.65 -3.35
N ALA A 161 10.57 8.11 -4.56
CA ALA A 161 11.90 7.95 -5.17
C ALA A 161 12.99 8.57 -4.29
N SER A 162 12.71 9.74 -3.70
CA SER A 162 13.65 10.39 -2.78
C SER A 162 13.90 9.53 -1.54
N SER A 163 12.84 8.98 -0.94
CA SER A 163 13.00 8.10 0.24
C SER A 163 13.78 6.82 -0.11
N ASP A 164 13.52 6.23 -1.28
CA ASP A 164 14.26 5.04 -1.76
C ASP A 164 15.75 5.34 -1.86
N HIS A 165 16.11 6.51 -2.40
CA HIS A 165 17.52 6.94 -2.50
C HIS A 165 18.14 7.13 -1.11
N PHE A 166 17.42 7.68 -0.13
CA PHE A 166 17.93 7.79 1.24
C PHE A 166 18.15 6.40 1.87
N VAL A 167 17.22 5.47 1.67
CA VAL A 167 17.36 4.09 2.19
C VAL A 167 18.63 3.45 1.62
N ARG A 168 18.84 3.56 0.29
CA ARG A 168 20.03 3.04 -0.37
C ARG A 168 21.30 3.73 0.14
N ALA A 169 21.27 5.06 0.26
CA ALA A 169 22.42 5.84 0.76
C ALA A 169 22.81 5.44 2.18
N TYR A 170 21.82 5.12 3.05
CA TYR A 170 22.11 4.65 4.42
C TYR A 170 22.79 3.28 4.42
N HIS A 171 22.42 2.41 3.49
CA HIS A 171 23.12 1.14 3.30
C HIS A 171 24.56 1.37 2.85
N ASP A 172 24.75 2.15 1.79
CA ASP A 172 26.07 2.35 1.15
C ASP A 172 27.03 3.13 2.07
N THR A 173 26.51 4.11 2.80
CA THR A 173 27.33 5.00 3.63
C THR A 173 27.60 4.42 5.03
N TYR A 174 26.58 3.83 5.65
CA TYR A 174 26.66 3.40 7.04
C TYR A 174 26.57 1.88 7.23
N GLY A 175 26.40 1.12 6.15
CA GLY A 175 26.24 -0.34 6.23
C GLY A 175 24.93 -0.79 6.81
N LEU A 176 23.91 0.08 6.88
CA LEU A 176 22.61 -0.28 7.48
C LEU A 176 22.01 -1.48 6.73
N PRO A 177 21.55 -2.53 7.42
CA PRO A 177 21.02 -3.72 6.74
C PRO A 177 19.61 -3.45 6.22
N ILE A 178 19.50 -3.08 4.94
CA ILE A 178 18.22 -2.75 4.33
C ILE A 178 17.78 -3.78 3.29
N VAL A 179 16.48 -3.86 3.06
CA VAL A 179 15.88 -4.37 1.83
C VAL A 179 14.78 -3.41 1.40
N MET A 180 14.46 -3.41 0.10
CA MET A 180 13.39 -2.58 -0.44
C MET A 180 12.46 -3.43 -1.29
N THR A 181 11.18 -3.03 -1.33
CA THR A 181 10.21 -3.59 -2.28
C THR A 181 9.51 -2.44 -3.01
N ASN A 182 9.31 -2.62 -4.32
CA ASN A 182 8.50 -1.72 -5.15
C ASN A 182 7.28 -2.52 -5.60
N CYS A 183 6.09 -2.10 -5.17
CA CYS A 183 4.88 -2.89 -5.44
C CYS A 183 4.00 -2.22 -6.50
N SER A 184 3.24 -3.05 -7.22
CA SER A 184 2.18 -2.59 -8.11
C SER A 184 0.92 -2.20 -7.33
N ASN A 185 -0.17 -1.84 -8.04
CA ASN A 185 -1.41 -1.37 -7.41
C ASN A 185 -2.04 -2.47 -6.56
N ASN A 186 -2.32 -2.16 -5.29
CA ASN A 186 -2.91 -3.10 -4.36
C ASN A 186 -4.42 -3.02 -4.33
N TYR A 187 -5.08 -4.16 -4.11
CA TYR A 187 -6.52 -4.26 -3.89
C TYR A 187 -6.82 -5.36 -2.87
N GLY A 188 -7.97 -5.28 -2.20
CA GLY A 188 -8.34 -6.31 -1.24
C GLY A 188 -9.15 -5.78 -0.05
N PRO A 189 -9.37 -6.63 0.96
CA PRO A 189 -10.03 -6.24 2.21
C PRO A 189 -9.37 -5.03 2.89
N ASN A 190 -10.15 -4.22 3.61
CA ASN A 190 -9.70 -3.01 4.31
C ASN A 190 -9.15 -1.90 3.40
N HIS A 191 -9.33 -2.01 2.06
CA HIS A 191 -8.86 -0.98 1.14
C HIS A 191 -9.64 0.32 1.38
N PHE A 192 -8.93 1.40 1.78
CA PHE A 192 -9.56 2.68 2.11
C PHE A 192 -10.08 3.35 0.83
N PRO A 193 -11.32 3.86 0.82
CA PRO A 193 -11.99 4.30 -0.42
C PRO A 193 -11.62 5.72 -0.89
N GLU A 194 -10.37 6.16 -0.71
CA GLU A 194 -9.96 7.51 -1.11
C GLU A 194 -9.35 7.62 -2.50
N LYS A 195 -8.73 6.53 -3.00
CA LYS A 195 -8.04 6.56 -4.29
C LYS A 195 -9.02 6.26 -5.42
N LEU A 196 -8.72 6.74 -6.63
CA LEU A 196 -9.61 6.58 -7.78
C LEU A 196 -10.06 5.13 -7.97
N ILE A 197 -9.13 4.22 -7.95
CA ILE A 197 -9.45 2.81 -8.19
C ILE A 197 -10.08 2.18 -6.96
N PRO A 198 -9.69 2.51 -5.72
CA PRO A 198 -10.52 2.16 -4.57
C PRO A 198 -11.92 2.76 -4.62
N LEU A 199 -12.11 3.95 -5.23
CA LEU A 199 -13.46 4.47 -5.45
C LEU A 199 -14.30 3.50 -6.30
N CYS A 200 -13.68 2.83 -7.26
CA CYS A 200 -14.37 1.84 -8.09
C CYS A 200 -14.49 0.47 -7.40
N ILE A 201 -13.56 0.09 -6.56
CA ILE A 201 -13.58 -1.22 -5.88
C ILE A 201 -14.11 -1.17 -4.45
N UNK A 202 -13.75 -0.25 -3.81
CA UNK A 202 -14.14 -0.20 -2.54
C UNK A 202 -15.33 0.38 -2.34
N UNK A 203 -15.17 1.07 -2.26
CA UNK A 203 -15.98 1.41 -1.95
C UNK A 203 -16.72 1.83 -2.75
N UNK A 204 -16.07 2.23 -3.23
CA UNK A 204 -16.77 2.88 -3.91
C UNK A 204 -17.45 2.14 -4.82
N UNK A 205 -16.85 1.57 -5.20
CA UNK A 205 -17.41 0.98 -5.99
C UNK A 205 -18.38 0.17 -5.55
N ILE A 206 -18.06 -0.64 -4.74
CA ILE A 206 -19.02 -1.53 -4.09
C ILE A 206 -20.13 -0.71 -3.40
N HIS A 207 -19.74 0.29 -2.63
CA HIS A 207 -20.70 1.16 -1.96
C HIS A 207 -21.63 1.85 -2.97
N ASN A 208 -21.09 2.36 -4.06
CA ASN A 208 -21.89 3.01 -5.09
C ASN A 208 -22.87 2.04 -5.75
N ILE A 209 -22.43 0.83 -6.07
CA ILE A 209 -23.32 -0.21 -6.64
C ILE A 209 -24.44 -0.56 -5.67
N LEU A 210 -24.13 -0.67 -4.38
CA LEU A 210 -25.13 -0.96 -3.34
C LEU A 210 -26.18 0.14 -3.22
N ASN A 211 -25.78 1.39 -3.48
CA ASN A 211 -26.65 2.57 -3.35
C ASN A 211 -27.16 3.11 -4.69
N GLY A 212 -26.80 2.50 -5.81
CA GLY A 212 -27.22 2.95 -7.13
C GLY A 212 -26.56 4.25 -7.59
N ASN A 213 -25.37 4.57 -7.06
CA ASN A 213 -24.65 5.81 -7.38
C ASN A 213 -23.73 5.59 -8.60
N PRO A 214 -23.37 6.69 -9.32
CA PRO A 214 -22.47 6.59 -10.48
C PRO A 214 -21.09 5.99 -10.13
N LEU A 215 -20.50 5.30 -11.13
CA LEU A 215 -19.15 4.75 -11.08
C LEU A 215 -18.24 5.61 -11.99
N PRO A 216 -17.52 6.60 -11.45
CA PRO A 216 -16.73 7.51 -12.30
C PRO A 216 -15.45 6.85 -12.82
N ILE A 217 -15.20 6.98 -14.13
CA ILE A 217 -13.98 6.48 -14.79
C ILE A 217 -13.28 7.67 -15.47
N TYR A 218 -11.98 7.84 -15.19
CA TYR A 218 -11.18 8.91 -15.80
C TYR A 218 -10.96 8.66 -17.29
N GLY A 219 -11.09 9.74 -18.10
CA GLY A 219 -10.83 9.69 -19.53
C GLY A 219 -11.72 8.68 -20.25
N ASP A 220 -11.14 7.78 -21.02
CA ASP A 220 -11.84 6.68 -21.70
C ASP A 220 -11.66 5.32 -21.01
N GLY A 221 -11.00 5.30 -19.85
CA GLY A 221 -10.81 4.10 -19.05
C GLY A 221 -9.72 3.14 -19.56
N LYS A 222 -8.91 3.55 -20.52
CA LYS A 222 -7.89 2.67 -21.14
C LYS A 222 -6.58 2.57 -20.37
N TYR A 223 -6.42 3.33 -19.29
CA TYR A 223 -5.22 3.26 -18.45
C TYR A 223 -5.06 1.84 -17.89
N THR A 224 -3.86 1.30 -18.02
CA THR A 224 -3.55 -0.08 -17.62
C THR A 224 -2.72 -0.10 -16.35
N ARG A 225 -3.10 -0.97 -15.42
CA ARG A 225 -2.37 -1.17 -14.14
C ARG A 225 -2.21 -2.65 -13.87
N ASP A 226 -1.08 -3.01 -13.26
CA ASP A 226 -0.91 -4.33 -12.69
C ASP A 226 -1.56 -4.33 -11.28
N TRP A 227 -2.27 -5.40 -10.94
CA TRP A 227 -3.07 -5.50 -9.72
C TRP A 227 -2.59 -6.62 -8.82
N LEU A 228 -2.21 -6.26 -7.59
CA LEU A 228 -1.64 -7.16 -6.59
C LEU A 228 -2.61 -7.31 -5.42
N PHE A 229 -3.01 -8.55 -5.13
CA PHE A 229 -3.89 -8.83 -3.99
C PHE A 229 -3.14 -8.57 -2.69
N VAL A 230 -3.73 -7.77 -1.79
CA VAL A 230 -3.04 -7.23 -0.61
C VAL A 230 -2.49 -8.33 0.32
N ILE A 231 -3.19 -9.47 0.41
CA ILE A 231 -2.73 -10.58 1.25
C ILE A 231 -1.45 -11.21 0.65
N ASP A 232 -1.38 -11.31 -0.66
CA ASP A 232 -0.15 -11.78 -1.32
C ASP A 232 0.98 -10.78 -1.15
N HIS A 233 0.68 -9.47 -1.18
CA HIS A 233 1.68 -8.45 -0.91
C HIS A 233 2.23 -8.56 0.53
N ALA A 234 1.35 -8.76 1.52
CA ALA A 234 1.79 -8.93 2.92
C ALA A 234 2.74 -10.14 3.05
N LYS A 235 2.43 -11.24 2.35
CA LYS A 235 3.30 -12.44 2.31
C LYS A 235 4.64 -12.15 1.60
N ALA A 236 4.63 -11.33 0.54
CA ALA A 236 5.87 -10.92 -0.14
C ALA A 236 6.74 -10.10 0.80
N ILE A 237 6.14 -9.13 1.50
CA ILE A 237 6.86 -8.30 2.48
C ILE A 237 7.50 -9.18 3.57
N ASP A 238 6.75 -10.13 4.11
CA ASP A 238 7.27 -11.06 5.11
C ASP A 238 8.47 -11.86 4.56
N LEU A 239 8.32 -12.40 3.36
CA LEU A 239 9.36 -13.22 2.74
C LEU A 239 10.63 -12.39 2.47
N VAL A 240 10.47 -11.19 1.88
CA VAL A 240 11.60 -10.29 1.59
C VAL A 240 12.26 -9.82 2.89
N PHE A 241 11.45 -9.49 3.91
CA PHE A 241 11.97 -9.07 5.21
C PHE A 241 12.91 -10.13 5.80
N HIS A 242 12.53 -11.41 5.75
CA HIS A 242 13.29 -12.48 6.36
C HIS A 242 14.41 -13.05 5.46
N LYS A 243 14.21 -13.09 4.13
CA LYS A 243 15.09 -13.80 3.22
C LYS A 243 15.71 -12.92 2.13
N GLY A 244 15.24 -11.69 1.95
CA GLY A 244 15.77 -10.79 0.92
C GLY A 244 17.25 -10.52 1.14
N LYS A 245 17.98 -10.36 0.03
CA LYS A 245 19.41 -10.05 0.05
C LYS A 245 19.63 -8.66 0.64
N ASN A 246 20.56 -8.55 1.57
CA ASN A 246 20.90 -7.26 2.18
C ASN A 246 21.37 -6.24 1.12
N GLY A 247 20.82 -5.05 1.14
CA GLY A 247 21.05 -4.03 0.12
C GLY A 247 20.22 -4.22 -1.16
N GLY A 248 19.44 -5.32 -1.24
CA GLY A 248 18.66 -5.64 -2.44
C GLY A 248 17.30 -4.96 -2.51
N SER A 249 16.80 -4.83 -3.74
CA SER A 249 15.44 -4.42 -4.03
C SER A 249 14.70 -5.54 -4.77
N TYR A 250 13.40 -5.62 -4.58
CA TYR A 250 12.53 -6.62 -5.19
C TYR A 250 11.25 -5.97 -5.68
N ASN A 251 10.92 -6.19 -6.93
CA ASN A 251 9.62 -5.82 -7.47
C ASN A 251 8.57 -6.84 -7.03
N VAL A 252 7.39 -6.36 -6.63
CA VAL A 252 6.29 -7.21 -6.17
C VAL A 252 5.05 -6.87 -7.00
N GLY A 253 4.77 -7.66 -8.02
CA GLY A 253 3.67 -7.44 -8.95
C GLY A 253 2.69 -8.60 -8.99
N GLY A 254 1.49 -8.31 -9.44
CA GLY A 254 0.42 -9.31 -9.51
C GLY A 254 0.47 -10.17 -10.78
N PHE A 255 1.20 -9.73 -11.81
CA PHE A 255 1.14 -10.27 -13.18
C PHE A 255 -0.29 -10.22 -13.71
N ASN A 256 -1.05 -9.20 -13.30
CA ASN A 256 -2.49 -9.02 -13.58
C ASN A 256 -2.74 -7.63 -14.17
N GLU A 257 -2.35 -7.43 -15.44
CA GLU A 257 -2.59 -6.16 -16.12
C GLU A 257 -4.04 -6.04 -16.56
N TRP A 258 -4.71 -4.98 -16.10
CA TRP A 258 -6.11 -4.70 -16.46
C TRP A 258 -6.26 -3.24 -16.85
N LYS A 259 -7.03 -2.99 -17.91
CA LYS A 259 -7.53 -1.64 -18.20
C LYS A 259 -8.59 -1.28 -17.19
N ASN A 260 -8.61 -0.02 -16.75
CA ASN A 260 -9.57 0.43 -15.73
C ASN A 260 -11.02 0.10 -16.11
N ILE A 261 -11.40 0.31 -17.39
CA ILE A 261 -12.77 0.03 -17.83
C ILE A 261 -13.10 -1.47 -17.73
N ASP A 262 -12.16 -2.34 -18.10
CA ASP A 262 -12.39 -3.80 -18.08
C ASP A 262 -12.48 -4.30 -16.62
N LEU A 263 -11.64 -3.73 -15.74
CA LEU A 263 -11.69 -4.02 -14.30
C LEU A 263 -13.07 -3.65 -13.71
N VAL A 264 -13.57 -2.44 -14.03
CA VAL A 264 -14.86 -1.97 -13.49
C VAL A 264 -16.00 -2.84 -14.02
N LYS A 265 -15.94 -3.27 -15.28
CA LYS A 265 -16.96 -4.20 -15.83
C LYS A 265 -16.92 -5.55 -15.12
N GLU A 266 -15.73 -6.09 -14.84
CA GLU A 266 -15.63 -7.36 -14.11
C GLU A 266 -16.18 -7.21 -12.68
N LEU A 267 -15.89 -6.06 -12.03
CA LEU A 267 -16.48 -5.76 -10.72
C LEU A 267 -18.02 -5.72 -10.80
N CYS A 268 -18.58 -5.00 -11.78
CA CYS A 268 -20.04 -4.91 -11.96
C CYS A 268 -20.66 -6.29 -12.16
N LYS A 269 -20.06 -7.10 -13.02
CA LYS A 269 -20.50 -8.47 -13.29
C LYS A 269 -20.55 -9.30 -11.99
N GLN A 270 -19.45 -9.32 -11.23
CA GLN A 270 -19.39 -10.10 -9.98
C GLN A 270 -20.38 -9.56 -8.93
N MET A 271 -20.54 -8.23 -8.86
CA MET A 271 -21.52 -7.63 -7.95
C MET A 271 -22.95 -8.01 -8.33
N ASP A 272 -23.31 -7.95 -9.63
CA ASP A 272 -24.64 -8.37 -10.07
C ASP A 272 -24.90 -9.84 -9.70
N GLU A 273 -23.93 -10.72 -9.95
CA GLU A 273 -24.03 -12.15 -9.59
C GLU A 273 -24.25 -12.34 -8.09
N LYS A 274 -23.41 -11.70 -7.25
CA LYS A 274 -23.48 -11.85 -5.77
C LYS A 274 -24.74 -11.22 -5.17
N LEU A 275 -25.29 -10.18 -5.81
CA LEU A 275 -26.51 -9.50 -5.33
C LEU A 275 -27.78 -10.07 -5.96
N GLY A 276 -27.68 -11.05 -6.86
CA GLY A 276 -28.83 -11.65 -7.56
C GLY A 276 -29.52 -10.67 -8.49
N LYS A 277 -28.78 -9.72 -9.07
CA LYS A 277 -29.31 -8.75 -10.04
C LYS A 277 -29.21 -9.32 -11.45
N GLU A 278 -29.98 -8.73 -12.38
CA GLU A 278 -29.86 -9.04 -13.79
C GLU A 278 -28.47 -8.59 -14.29
N ALA A 279 -27.81 -9.43 -15.10
CA ALA A 279 -26.48 -9.14 -15.64
C ALA A 279 -26.46 -7.79 -16.39
N GLY A 280 -25.46 -6.97 -16.11
CA GLY A 280 -25.31 -5.66 -16.72
C GLY A 280 -26.02 -4.52 -16.00
N THR A 281 -26.76 -4.82 -14.92
CA THR A 281 -27.46 -3.81 -14.12
C THR A 281 -26.47 -2.78 -13.57
N SER A 282 -25.38 -3.25 -12.95
CA SER A 282 -24.40 -2.35 -12.33
C SER A 282 -23.54 -1.62 -13.38
N GLU A 283 -23.35 -2.18 -14.57
CA GLU A 283 -22.61 -1.52 -15.65
C GLU A 283 -23.27 -0.21 -16.09
N GLN A 284 -24.61 -0.10 -15.94
CA GLN A 284 -25.35 1.13 -16.30
C GLN A 284 -24.97 2.33 -15.43
N LEU A 285 -24.31 2.10 -14.32
CA LEU A 285 -23.84 3.16 -13.40
C LEU A 285 -22.52 3.78 -13.86
N ILE A 286 -21.84 3.19 -14.84
CA ILE A 286 -20.53 3.70 -15.32
C ILE A 286 -20.70 5.08 -15.95
N THR A 287 -19.89 6.04 -15.50
CA THR A 287 -19.86 7.41 -16.05
C THR A 287 -18.41 7.82 -16.29
N PHE A 288 -18.17 8.48 -17.43
CA PHE A 288 -16.81 8.96 -17.74
C PHE A 288 -16.63 10.40 -17.27
N VAL A 289 -15.49 10.67 -16.60
CA VAL A 289 -15.19 11.99 -16.06
C VAL A 289 -13.89 12.53 -16.68
N LYS A 290 -13.66 13.84 -16.54
CA LYS A 290 -12.46 14.49 -17.06
C LYS A 290 -11.20 13.88 -16.47
N ASP A 291 -10.22 13.63 -17.33
CA ASP A 291 -8.96 13.04 -16.92
C ASP A 291 -8.09 14.01 -16.08
N ARG A 292 -7.19 13.46 -15.26
CA ARG A 292 -6.29 14.25 -14.40
C ARG A 292 -4.98 14.59 -15.13
N PRO A 293 -4.33 15.71 -14.80
CA PRO A 293 -3.01 16.04 -15.37
C PRO A 293 -1.95 15.02 -14.97
N GLY A 294 -1.05 14.69 -15.88
CA GLY A 294 0.09 13.81 -15.60
C GLY A 294 -0.32 12.36 -15.32
N HIS A 295 -1.39 11.88 -15.96
CA HIS A 295 -1.88 10.53 -15.76
C HIS A 295 -1.09 9.55 -16.65
N ASP A 296 -0.18 8.80 -16.08
CA ASP A 296 0.67 7.82 -16.79
C ASP A 296 -0.18 6.69 -17.40
N LEU A 297 0.09 6.37 -18.66
CA LEU A 297 -0.73 5.45 -19.45
C LEU A 297 -0.72 4.02 -18.89
N ARG A 298 0.48 3.51 -18.57
CA ARG A 298 0.61 2.10 -18.18
C ARG A 298 1.73 1.92 -17.14
N TYR A 299 1.41 1.13 -16.10
CA TYR A 299 2.41 0.60 -15.17
C TYR A 299 2.35 -0.93 -15.25
N ALA A 300 3.50 -1.56 -15.45
CA ALA A 300 3.63 -3.01 -15.43
C ALA A 300 4.99 -3.36 -14.83
N ILE A 301 4.99 -4.18 -13.82
CA ILE A 301 6.18 -4.49 -13.05
C ILE A 301 6.61 -5.95 -13.26
N ASP A 302 7.91 -6.17 -13.42
CA ASP A 302 8.47 -7.51 -13.54
C ASP A 302 8.83 -8.03 -12.15
N ALA A 303 8.11 -9.02 -11.67
CA ALA A 303 8.35 -9.66 -10.36
C ALA A 303 9.08 -11.00 -10.51
N THR A 304 9.81 -11.22 -11.61
CA THR A 304 10.57 -12.45 -11.85
C THR A 304 11.63 -12.67 -10.77
N LYS A 305 12.35 -11.62 -10.38
CA LYS A 305 13.43 -11.73 -9.39
C LYS A 305 12.97 -12.28 -8.05
N ILE A 306 11.88 -11.77 -7.49
CA ILE A 306 11.38 -12.29 -6.21
C ILE A 306 10.94 -13.75 -6.34
N ASN A 307 10.41 -14.13 -7.49
CA ASN A 307 10.05 -15.53 -7.75
C ASN A 307 11.30 -16.41 -7.81
N GLU A 308 12.28 -16.03 -8.61
CA GLU A 308 13.49 -16.84 -8.81
C GLU A 308 14.36 -16.96 -7.55
N GLU A 309 14.56 -15.84 -6.84
CA GLU A 309 15.43 -15.84 -5.66
C GLU A 309 14.74 -16.33 -4.39
N LEU A 310 13.45 -16.06 -4.23
CA LEU A 310 12.76 -16.32 -2.97
C LEU A 310 11.57 -17.29 -3.10
N GLY A 311 11.17 -17.65 -4.33
CA GLY A 311 10.06 -18.58 -4.57
C GLY A 311 8.66 -17.97 -4.41
N TRP A 312 8.54 -16.65 -4.34
CA TRP A 312 7.25 -16.00 -4.18
C TRP A 312 6.52 -15.83 -5.51
N LYS A 313 5.22 -16.03 -5.49
CA LYS A 313 4.33 -15.71 -6.62
C LYS A 313 2.92 -15.40 -6.08
N PRO A 314 2.12 -14.63 -6.80
CA PRO A 314 0.72 -14.41 -6.41
C PRO A 314 -0.03 -15.73 -6.24
N SER A 315 -0.89 -15.80 -5.25
CA SER A 315 -1.65 -17.03 -4.95
C SER A 315 -3.03 -17.08 -5.60
N VAL A 316 -3.51 -15.93 -6.10
CA VAL A 316 -4.84 -15.81 -6.73
C VAL A 316 -4.74 -15.02 -8.04
N THR A 317 -5.66 -15.31 -8.98
CA THR A 317 -5.85 -14.44 -10.16
C THR A 317 -6.58 -13.18 -9.73
N PHE A 318 -6.62 -12.17 -10.60
CA PHE A 318 -7.34 -10.93 -10.29
C PHE A 318 -8.82 -11.20 -10.00
N GLU A 319 -9.48 -12.01 -10.83
CA GLU A 319 -10.91 -12.32 -10.68
C GLU A 319 -11.20 -13.02 -9.34
N GLN A 320 -10.32 -13.95 -8.93
CA GLN A 320 -10.45 -14.64 -7.64
C GLN A 320 -10.27 -13.67 -6.48
N GLY A 321 -9.22 -12.84 -6.53
CA GLY A 321 -8.95 -11.83 -5.50
C GLY A 321 -10.06 -10.77 -5.42
N LEU A 322 -10.61 -10.38 -6.58
CA LEU A 322 -11.75 -9.46 -6.64
C LEU A 322 -12.98 -10.06 -5.97
N SER A 323 -13.27 -11.34 -6.25
CA SER A 323 -14.39 -12.04 -5.61
C SER A 323 -14.24 -12.04 -4.07
N LEU A 324 -13.04 -12.38 -3.58
CA LEU A 324 -12.74 -12.36 -2.14
C LEU A 324 -12.90 -10.94 -1.55
N THR A 325 -12.49 -9.93 -2.31
CA THR A 325 -12.61 -8.52 -1.90
C THR A 325 -14.09 -8.13 -1.76
N ILE A 326 -14.91 -8.45 -2.77
CA ILE A 326 -16.34 -8.16 -2.75
C ILE A 326 -17.01 -8.88 -1.56
N ASP A 327 -16.72 -10.16 -1.35
CA ASP A 327 -17.29 -10.93 -0.24
C ASP A 327 -16.94 -10.29 1.10
N TRP A 328 -15.70 -9.81 1.24
CA TRP A 328 -15.30 -9.14 2.48
C TRP A 328 -16.12 -7.86 2.69
N PHE A 329 -16.26 -7.00 1.67
CA PHE A 329 -17.03 -5.76 1.81
C PHE A 329 -18.51 -6.01 2.09
N LEU A 330 -19.10 -7.01 1.44
CA LEU A 330 -20.51 -7.36 1.67
C LEU A 330 -20.73 -7.89 3.10
N SER A 331 -19.71 -8.52 3.68
CA SER A 331 -19.76 -9.06 5.04
C SER A 331 -19.39 -8.04 6.13
N ASN A 332 -18.79 -6.90 5.73
CA ASN A 332 -18.29 -5.88 6.67
C ASN A 332 -18.90 -4.50 6.38
N LYS A 333 -20.21 -4.45 6.25
CA LYS A 333 -20.94 -3.22 5.91
C LYS A 333 -20.72 -2.12 6.96
N GLU A 334 -20.74 -2.48 8.25
CA GLU A 334 -20.49 -1.52 9.34
C GLU A 334 -19.13 -0.83 9.16
N TRP A 335 -18.08 -1.60 8.83
CA TRP A 335 -16.76 -1.03 8.55
C TRP A 335 -16.82 -0.07 7.36
N LEU A 336 -17.50 -0.48 6.28
CA LEU A 336 -17.64 0.36 5.09
C LEU A 336 -18.37 1.68 5.40
N ASP A 337 -19.45 1.60 6.16
CA ASP A 337 -20.23 2.78 6.56
C ASP A 337 -19.39 3.74 7.43
N ASN A 338 -18.63 3.19 8.39
CA ASN A 338 -17.74 3.99 9.25
C ASN A 338 -16.67 4.73 8.44
N VAL A 339 -16.07 4.03 7.48
CA VAL A 339 -14.98 4.60 6.66
C VAL A 339 -15.50 5.64 5.65
N THR A 340 -16.73 5.47 5.15
CA THR A 340 -17.29 6.37 4.13
C THR A 340 -18.02 7.59 4.72
N SER A 341 -18.12 7.73 6.05
CA SER A 341 -18.70 8.90 6.69
C SER A 341 -17.67 10.05 6.85
N GLY A 342 -18.19 11.26 7.08
CA GLY A 342 -17.34 12.40 7.41
C GLY A 342 -16.49 12.97 6.28
N ASP A 343 -15.21 13.15 6.54
CA ASP A 343 -14.31 13.88 5.62
C ASP A 343 -14.14 13.22 4.26
N TYR A 344 -14.26 11.89 4.19
CA TYR A 344 -14.17 11.20 2.91
C TYR A 344 -15.31 11.62 1.97
N GLN A 345 -16.54 11.70 2.47
CA GLN A 345 -17.69 12.13 1.65
C GLN A 345 -17.49 13.57 1.16
N ASN A 346 -16.99 14.45 2.03
CA ASN A 346 -16.68 15.83 1.66
C ASN A 346 -15.60 15.89 0.58
N TYR A 347 -14.58 15.05 0.68
CA TYR A 347 -13.51 14.96 -0.34
C TYR A 347 -14.08 14.52 -1.69
N TYR A 348 -14.93 13.50 -1.69
CA TYR A 348 -15.55 12.97 -2.91
C TYR A 348 -16.35 14.09 -3.62
N GLU A 349 -17.17 14.83 -2.86
CA GLU A 349 -17.98 15.92 -3.42
C GLU A 349 -17.12 17.02 -4.05
N LYS A 350 -16.06 17.41 -3.38
CA LYS A 350 -15.13 18.45 -3.87
C LYS A 350 -14.38 18.00 -5.14
N GLN A 351 -14.05 16.74 -5.23
CA GLN A 351 -13.22 16.22 -6.34
C GLN A 351 -14.04 15.92 -7.59
N TYR A 352 -15.30 15.49 -7.45
CA TYR A 352 -16.08 14.92 -8.56
C TYR A 352 -17.39 15.67 -8.86
N ASN A 353 -17.77 16.69 -8.08
CA ASN A 353 -18.88 17.59 -8.35
C ASN A 353 -18.38 19.02 -8.66
#